data_98ab51d7c69f42af261f715140cba5a7
#
_entry.id   98ab51d7c69f42af261f715140cba5a7
#
_cell.length_a   1.000
_cell.length_b   1.000
_cell.length_c   1.000
_cell.angle_alpha   90.00
_cell.angle_beta   90.00
_cell.angle_gamma   90.00
#
_symmetry.space_group_name_H-M   'P 1'
#
loop_
_entity.id
_entity.type
_entity.pdbx_description
1 polymer ?
#
loop_
_entity_poly.entity_id
_entity_poly.type
_entity_poly.pdbx_seq_one_letter_code
_entity_poly.pdbx_strand_id
1 'polypeptide(L)'
;LDTSCIIDGRIETLLATGFLEGQILVPQFVIQELQQLADGAKDLKRLRGRRGLEILNRIQASYPERIAIHSTDYEDIPTVDAKLVRFVQEINGNLLTNDYNLSQVATLQKVSVLNLNDLVQSLRPSYLPGDYIDLKILKEGKEPSQGIGYLEDGTMVVVEDGSSYIGGELRVV
;
A
#
# COMPACT_ATOMS: atom_id res chain seq x y z
N LEU A 1 -3.12 9.82 8.57
CA LEU A 1 -3.39 8.57 7.84
C LEU A 1 -4.61 8.76 6.96
N ASP A 2 -4.49 8.41 5.69
CA ASP A 2 -5.56 8.47 4.68
C ASP A 2 -6.40 7.19 4.63
N THR A 3 -7.65 7.30 4.17
CA THR A 3 -8.60 6.19 3.93
C THR A 3 -8.04 5.10 3.02
N SER A 4 -7.29 5.46 1.98
CA SER A 4 -6.70 4.48 1.05
C SER A 4 -5.76 3.50 1.75
N CYS A 5 -4.91 3.97 2.66
CA CYS A 5 -3.99 3.15 3.45
C CYS A 5 -4.71 2.30 4.49
N ILE A 6 -5.78 2.84 5.11
CA ILE A 6 -6.59 2.07 6.07
C ILE A 6 -7.26 0.90 5.36
N ILE A 7 -7.93 1.15 4.22
CA ILE A 7 -8.63 0.12 3.45
C ILE A 7 -7.66 -0.94 2.89
N ASP A 8 -6.46 -0.53 2.49
CA ASP A 8 -5.40 -1.43 2.02
C ASP A 8 -5.00 -2.45 3.10
N GLY A 9 -4.81 -2.00 4.34
CA GLY A 9 -4.57 -2.82 5.52
C GLY A 9 -3.10 -3.16 5.77
N ARG A 10 -2.18 -2.94 4.84
CA ARG A 10 -0.73 -3.19 5.04
C ARG A 10 -0.13 -2.35 6.18
N ILE A 11 -0.80 -1.25 6.54
CA ILE A 11 -0.40 -0.42 7.68
C ILE A 11 -0.33 -1.23 8.99
N GLU A 12 -1.21 -2.20 9.20
CA GLU A 12 -1.22 -3.07 10.37
C GLU A 12 0.09 -3.89 10.47
N THR A 13 0.52 -4.48 9.36
CA THR A 13 1.78 -5.22 9.28
C THR A 13 2.99 -4.32 9.47
N LEU A 14 3.00 -3.12 8.87
CA LEU A 14 4.09 -2.16 9.04
C LEU A 14 4.25 -1.70 10.48
N LEU A 15 3.15 -1.51 11.21
CA LEU A 15 3.19 -1.21 12.64
C LEU A 15 3.80 -2.37 13.45
N ALA A 16 3.44 -3.61 13.09
CA ALA A 16 3.98 -4.81 13.75
C ALA A 16 5.49 -4.96 13.55
N THR A 17 6.03 -4.55 12.39
CA THR A 17 7.48 -4.61 12.11
C THR A 17 8.29 -3.54 12.86
N GLY A 18 7.64 -2.51 13.39
CA GLY A 18 8.32 -1.35 13.97
C GLY A 18 8.96 -0.40 12.93
N PHE A 19 8.77 -0.66 11.63
CA PHE A 19 9.37 0.17 10.56
C PHE A 19 8.82 1.61 10.55
N LEU A 20 7.53 1.78 10.82
CA LEU A 20 6.94 3.10 11.01
C LEU A 20 7.15 3.54 12.45
N GLU A 21 7.83 4.66 12.63
CA GLU A 21 8.03 5.30 13.94
C GLU A 21 6.98 6.39 14.20
N GLY A 22 6.89 6.82 15.46
CA GLY A 22 6.00 7.91 15.88
C GLY A 22 4.53 7.49 16.00
N GLN A 23 3.69 8.49 16.24
CA GLN A 23 2.25 8.34 16.39
C GLN A 23 1.54 8.53 15.05
N ILE A 24 0.58 7.68 14.76
CA ILE A 24 -0.27 7.78 13.58
C ILE A 24 -1.57 8.48 13.99
N LEU A 25 -1.80 9.64 13.40
CA LEU A 25 -3.03 10.41 13.63
C LEU A 25 -4.06 10.08 12.55
N VAL A 26 -5.28 9.80 13.00
CA VAL A 26 -6.45 9.57 12.14
C VAL A 26 -7.44 10.70 12.41
N PRO A 27 -7.58 11.69 11.51
CA PRO A 27 -8.56 12.76 11.70
C PRO A 27 -9.99 12.23 11.67
N GLN A 28 -10.89 12.86 12.39
CA GLN A 28 -12.30 12.48 12.48
C GLN A 28 -12.97 12.45 11.10
N PHE A 29 -12.64 13.38 10.20
CA PHE A 29 -13.21 13.43 8.86
C PHE A 29 -12.79 12.22 7.97
N VAL A 30 -11.66 11.58 8.25
CA VAL A 30 -11.26 10.32 7.58
C VAL A 30 -12.14 9.16 8.05
N ILE A 31 -12.48 9.13 9.35
CA ILE A 31 -13.41 8.12 9.89
C ILE A 31 -14.81 8.32 9.30
N GLN A 32 -15.26 9.57 9.20
CA GLN A 32 -16.55 9.90 8.57
C GLN A 32 -16.58 9.46 7.10
N GLU A 33 -15.50 9.63 6.35
CA GLU A 33 -15.42 9.13 4.98
C GLU A 33 -15.52 7.60 4.91
N LEU A 34 -14.85 6.87 5.79
CA LEU A 34 -14.98 5.41 5.89
C LEU A 34 -16.43 5.00 6.21
N GLN A 35 -17.11 5.72 7.11
CA GLN A 35 -18.51 5.48 7.44
C GLN A 35 -19.43 5.74 6.23
N GLN A 36 -19.24 6.87 5.54
CA GLN A 36 -19.99 7.17 4.30
C GLN A 36 -19.79 6.11 3.22
N LEU A 37 -18.57 5.57 3.07
CA LEU A 37 -18.32 4.46 2.18
C LEU A 37 -19.05 3.18 2.63
N ALA A 38 -19.04 2.90 3.95
CA ALA A 38 -19.68 1.71 4.53
C ALA A 38 -21.22 1.74 4.43
N ASP A 39 -21.81 2.93 4.42
CA ASP A 39 -23.26 3.16 4.28
C ASP A 39 -23.69 3.35 2.82
N GLY A 40 -22.74 3.41 1.89
CA GLY A 40 -23.00 3.65 0.48
C GLY A 40 -23.81 2.55 -0.20
N ALA A 41 -24.60 2.92 -1.22
CA ALA A 41 -25.49 2.01 -1.95
C ALA A 41 -24.75 0.98 -2.84
N LYS A 42 -23.49 1.24 -3.23
CA LYS A 42 -22.72 0.35 -4.09
C LYS A 42 -21.98 -0.70 -3.27
N ASP A 43 -22.27 -1.98 -3.51
CA ASP A 43 -21.73 -3.10 -2.73
C ASP A 43 -20.20 -3.07 -2.55
N LEU A 44 -19.46 -2.82 -3.62
CA LEU A 44 -18.00 -2.78 -3.55
C LEU A 44 -17.48 -1.62 -2.66
N LYS A 45 -18.10 -0.44 -2.75
CA LYS A 45 -17.72 0.71 -1.90
C LYS A 45 -18.05 0.41 -0.44
N ARG A 46 -19.22 -0.16 -0.18
CA ARG A 46 -19.67 -0.57 1.15
C ARG A 46 -18.73 -1.58 1.79
N LEU A 47 -18.30 -2.60 1.04
CA LEU A 47 -17.33 -3.59 1.52
C LEU A 47 -15.99 -2.94 1.87
N ARG A 48 -15.50 -2.01 1.05
CA ARG A 48 -14.25 -1.27 1.32
C ARG A 48 -14.35 -0.42 2.57
N GLY A 49 -15.44 0.33 2.75
CA GLY A 49 -15.66 1.14 3.94
C GLY A 49 -15.71 0.29 5.22
N ARG A 50 -16.47 -0.81 5.22
CA ARG A 50 -16.54 -1.75 6.36
C ARG A 50 -15.19 -2.36 6.69
N ARG A 51 -14.46 -2.83 5.67
CA ARG A 51 -13.09 -3.35 5.85
C ARG A 51 -12.19 -2.30 6.49
N GLY A 52 -12.23 -1.05 6.03
CA GLY A 52 -11.43 0.04 6.61
C GLY A 52 -11.73 0.26 8.09
N LEU A 53 -13.01 0.31 8.48
CA LEU A 53 -13.40 0.46 9.88
C LEU A 53 -12.97 -0.74 10.74
N GLU A 54 -13.07 -1.97 10.23
CA GLU A 54 -12.60 -3.18 10.92
C GLU A 54 -11.08 -3.15 11.15
N ILE A 55 -10.31 -2.77 10.12
CA ILE A 55 -8.85 -2.64 10.22
C ILE A 55 -8.49 -1.56 11.24
N LEU A 56 -9.12 -0.39 11.18
CA LEU A 56 -8.85 0.70 12.11
C LEU A 56 -9.11 0.28 13.56
N ASN A 57 -10.22 -0.41 13.82
CA ASN A 57 -10.55 -0.96 15.14
C ASN A 57 -9.48 -1.93 15.63
N ARG A 58 -9.01 -2.85 14.77
CA ARG A 58 -7.95 -3.81 15.15
C ARG A 58 -6.64 -3.11 15.46
N ILE A 59 -6.22 -2.16 14.63
CA ILE A 59 -4.98 -1.41 14.84
C ILE A 59 -5.06 -0.62 16.16
N GLN A 60 -6.18 0.04 16.42
CA GLN A 60 -6.39 0.80 17.64
C GLN A 60 -6.36 -0.10 18.89
N ALA A 61 -6.94 -1.29 18.82
CA ALA A 61 -6.91 -2.26 19.91
C ALA A 61 -5.52 -2.85 20.15
N SER A 62 -4.76 -3.12 19.06
CA SER A 62 -3.44 -3.74 19.13
C SER A 62 -2.32 -2.75 19.46
N TYR A 63 -2.48 -1.49 19.08
CA TYR A 63 -1.46 -0.44 19.19
C TYR A 63 -2.05 0.88 19.73
N PRO A 64 -2.68 0.89 20.92
CA PRO A 64 -3.40 2.07 21.44
C PRO A 64 -2.51 3.30 21.60
N GLU A 65 -1.22 3.11 21.94
CA GLU A 65 -0.26 4.20 22.11
C GLU A 65 0.27 4.74 20.76
N ARG A 66 0.04 4.01 19.68
CA ARG A 66 0.57 4.35 18.35
C ARG A 66 -0.49 5.00 17.44
N ILE A 67 -1.76 4.80 17.71
CA ILE A 67 -2.89 5.33 16.92
C ILE A 67 -3.71 6.28 17.78
N ALA A 68 -3.87 7.51 17.32
CA ALA A 68 -4.74 8.49 17.96
C ALA A 68 -5.75 9.07 16.95
N ILE A 69 -7.02 9.12 17.38
CA ILE A 69 -8.06 9.81 16.65
C ILE A 69 -7.96 11.30 16.99
N HIS A 70 -7.94 12.15 15.97
CA HIS A 70 -7.84 13.59 16.13
C HIS A 70 -9.16 14.26 15.74
N SER A 71 -9.69 15.10 16.61
CA SER A 71 -11.02 15.71 16.45
C SER A 71 -11.08 16.89 15.48
N THR A 72 -9.93 17.29 14.90
CA THR A 72 -9.88 18.41 13.95
C THR A 72 -10.76 18.14 12.73
N ASP A 73 -11.49 19.15 12.32
CA ASP A 73 -12.19 19.26 11.04
C ASP A 73 -12.03 20.68 10.47
N TYR A 74 -12.29 20.84 9.18
CA TYR A 74 -12.20 22.09 8.43
C TYR A 74 -13.49 22.27 7.65
N GLU A 75 -14.44 23.01 8.23
CA GLU A 75 -15.76 23.20 7.63
C GLU A 75 -15.72 23.99 6.32
N ASP A 76 -14.71 24.84 6.15
CA ASP A 76 -14.45 25.65 4.96
C ASP A 76 -13.79 24.88 3.82
N ILE A 77 -13.30 23.66 4.06
CA ILE A 77 -12.63 22.81 3.06
C ILE A 77 -13.56 21.67 2.64
N PRO A 78 -13.95 21.58 1.36
CA PRO A 78 -15.02 20.68 0.95
C PRO A 78 -14.59 19.21 0.78
N THR A 79 -13.28 18.94 0.57
CA THR A 79 -12.79 17.58 0.25
C THR A 79 -11.89 17.03 1.35
N VAL A 80 -11.99 15.72 1.61
CA VAL A 80 -11.15 15.02 2.60
C VAL A 80 -9.67 15.15 2.25
N ASP A 81 -9.30 15.06 0.98
CA ASP A 81 -7.93 15.22 0.51
C ASP A 81 -7.33 16.57 0.88
N ALA A 82 -8.07 17.67 0.61
CA ALA A 82 -7.61 19.01 0.95
C ALA A 82 -7.54 19.23 2.47
N LYS A 83 -8.49 18.66 3.24
CA LYS A 83 -8.44 18.64 4.71
C LYS A 83 -7.20 17.91 5.22
N LEU A 84 -6.87 16.75 4.62
CA LEU A 84 -5.68 15.99 5.01
C LEU A 84 -4.39 16.78 4.77
N VAL A 85 -4.25 17.41 3.61
CA VAL A 85 -3.06 18.23 3.30
C VAL A 85 -2.94 19.38 4.30
N ARG A 86 -4.03 20.10 4.58
CA ARG A 86 -4.06 21.18 5.57
C ARG A 86 -3.69 20.70 6.96
N PHE A 87 -4.28 19.60 7.41
CA PHE A 87 -4.00 19.00 8.71
C PHE A 87 -2.52 18.64 8.87
N VAL A 88 -1.92 17.98 7.85
CA VAL A 88 -0.53 17.56 7.90
C VAL A 88 0.42 18.76 7.92
N GLN A 89 0.10 19.85 7.21
CA GLN A 89 0.86 21.10 7.27
C GLN A 89 0.83 21.69 8.69
N GLU A 90 -0.32 21.73 9.34
CA GLU A 90 -0.47 22.31 10.68
C GLU A 90 0.30 21.53 11.75
N ILE A 91 0.30 20.20 11.68
CA ILE A 91 1.03 19.36 12.64
C ILE A 91 2.50 19.15 12.28
N ASN A 92 2.95 19.67 11.12
CA ASN A 92 4.28 19.43 10.56
C ASN A 92 4.63 17.94 10.50
N GLY A 93 3.68 17.12 10.07
CA GLY A 93 3.78 15.66 10.00
C GLY A 93 4.05 15.14 8.60
N ASN A 94 3.86 13.82 8.43
CA ASN A 94 3.90 13.13 7.14
C ASN A 94 2.52 12.63 6.75
N LEU A 95 2.15 12.75 5.47
CA LEU A 95 0.93 12.18 4.92
C LEU A 95 1.17 10.73 4.51
N LEU A 96 0.48 9.79 5.16
CA LEU A 96 0.49 8.39 4.76
C LEU A 96 -0.70 8.10 3.86
N THR A 97 -0.46 7.90 2.55
CA THR A 97 -1.49 7.64 1.55
C THR A 97 -1.01 6.72 0.43
N ASN A 98 -1.93 5.95 -0.15
CA ASN A 98 -1.72 5.18 -1.37
C ASN A 98 -2.36 5.84 -2.61
N ASP A 99 -3.04 6.98 -2.42
CA ASP A 99 -3.63 7.72 -3.53
C ASP A 99 -2.56 8.52 -4.27
N TYR A 100 -2.40 8.23 -5.56
CA TYR A 100 -1.42 8.90 -6.41
C TYR A 100 -1.71 10.40 -6.57
N ASN A 101 -2.98 10.76 -6.78
CA ASN A 101 -3.37 12.15 -7.02
C ASN A 101 -3.15 12.98 -5.75
N LEU A 102 -3.58 12.46 -4.61
CA LEU A 102 -3.36 13.10 -3.32
C LEU A 102 -1.86 13.25 -3.03
N SER A 103 -1.04 12.23 -3.33
CA SER A 103 0.42 12.28 -3.18
C SER A 103 1.03 13.42 -4.00
N GLN A 104 0.61 13.59 -5.27
CA GLN A 104 1.11 14.66 -6.14
C GLN A 104 0.74 16.05 -5.61
N VAL A 105 -0.53 16.24 -5.23
CA VAL A 105 -1.01 17.52 -4.68
C VAL A 105 -0.30 17.87 -3.38
N ALA A 106 -0.14 16.90 -2.47
CA ALA A 106 0.55 17.09 -1.21
C ALA A 106 2.03 17.48 -1.42
N THR A 107 2.73 16.81 -2.33
CA THR A 107 4.12 17.11 -2.68
C THR A 107 4.27 18.52 -3.25
N LEU A 108 3.38 18.96 -4.16
CA LEU A 108 3.37 20.33 -4.67
C LEU A 108 3.17 21.37 -3.57
N GLN A 109 2.45 21.02 -2.51
CA GLN A 109 2.25 21.86 -1.33
C GLN A 109 3.32 21.67 -0.25
N LYS A 110 4.45 21.02 -0.59
CA LYS A 110 5.61 20.78 0.28
C LYS A 110 5.28 19.94 1.52
N VAL A 111 4.27 19.09 1.44
CA VAL A 111 3.94 18.08 2.45
C VAL A 111 4.76 16.83 2.16
N SER A 112 5.41 16.29 3.19
CA SER A 112 6.10 15.01 3.09
C SER A 112 5.08 13.88 2.99
N VAL A 113 5.25 13.01 1.99
CA VAL A 113 4.34 11.89 1.71
C VAL A 113 5.05 10.56 1.93
N LEU A 114 4.38 9.66 2.63
CA LEU A 114 4.75 8.27 2.77
C LEU A 114 3.75 7.41 1.98
N ASN A 115 4.20 6.82 0.87
CA ASN A 115 3.37 5.98 0.03
C ASN A 115 3.79 4.51 0.18
N LEU A 116 2.86 3.64 0.59
CA LEU A 116 3.15 2.22 0.82
C LEU A 116 3.47 1.48 -0.48
N ASN A 117 2.94 1.92 -1.62
CA ASN A 117 3.25 1.31 -2.91
C ASN A 117 4.68 1.65 -3.33
N ASP A 118 5.13 2.88 -3.10
CA ASP A 118 6.50 3.30 -3.39
C ASP A 118 7.49 2.56 -2.47
N LEU A 119 7.13 2.36 -1.20
CA LEU A 119 7.93 1.56 -0.27
C LEU A 119 8.08 0.12 -0.78
N VAL A 120 6.99 -0.53 -1.18
CA VAL A 120 7.03 -1.90 -1.74
C VAL A 120 7.91 -1.95 -2.99
N GLN A 121 7.80 -0.97 -3.88
CA GLN A 121 8.65 -0.90 -5.07
C GLN A 121 10.14 -0.75 -4.71
N SER A 122 10.46 0.08 -3.72
CA SER A 122 11.83 0.32 -3.29
C SER A 122 12.48 -0.90 -2.61
N LEU A 123 11.66 -1.80 -2.06
CA LEU A 123 12.11 -3.03 -1.40
C LEU A 123 12.21 -4.23 -2.34
N ARG A 124 11.81 -4.08 -3.61
CA ARG A 124 11.95 -5.16 -4.58
C ARG A 124 13.43 -5.50 -4.80
N PRO A 125 13.78 -6.78 -4.84
CA PRO A 125 15.14 -7.19 -5.21
C PRO A 125 15.52 -6.61 -6.57
N SER A 126 16.69 -6.00 -6.66
CA SER A 126 17.27 -5.58 -7.93
C SER A 126 18.18 -6.69 -8.40
N TYR A 127 17.83 -7.34 -9.51
CA TYR A 127 18.68 -8.32 -10.16
C TYR A 127 19.59 -7.61 -11.15
N LEU A 128 20.89 -7.88 -11.07
CA LEU A 128 21.88 -7.38 -11.99
C LEU A 128 22.25 -8.46 -13.01
N PRO A 129 22.69 -8.09 -14.21
CA PRO A 129 23.24 -9.06 -15.16
C PRO A 129 24.36 -9.88 -14.51
N GLY A 130 24.22 -11.21 -14.53
CA GLY A 130 25.13 -12.14 -13.87
C GLY A 130 24.65 -12.66 -12.51
N ASP A 131 23.57 -12.15 -11.96
CA ASP A 131 22.98 -12.71 -10.75
C ASP A 131 22.31 -14.06 -11.04
N TYR A 132 22.44 -14.97 -10.08
CA TYR A 132 21.76 -16.25 -10.15
C TYR A 132 20.39 -16.16 -9.47
N ILE A 133 19.38 -16.70 -10.16
CA ILE A 133 18.00 -16.74 -9.67
C ILE A 133 17.53 -18.19 -9.68
N ASP A 134 17.06 -18.67 -8.52
CA ASP A 134 16.39 -19.96 -8.45
C ASP A 134 14.91 -19.76 -8.82
N LEU A 135 14.46 -20.42 -9.88
CA LEU A 135 13.16 -20.18 -10.49
C LEU A 135 12.46 -21.50 -10.81
N LYS A 136 11.18 -21.59 -10.46
CA LYS A 136 10.33 -22.70 -10.89
C LYS A 136 9.70 -22.39 -12.24
N ILE A 137 9.94 -23.23 -13.23
CA ILE A 137 9.34 -23.10 -14.56
C ILE A 137 7.93 -23.69 -14.51
N LEU A 138 6.93 -22.86 -14.82
CA LEU A 138 5.52 -23.24 -14.66
C LEU A 138 4.84 -23.57 -16.00
N LYS A 139 5.25 -22.94 -17.10
CA LYS A 139 4.63 -23.11 -18.41
C LYS A 139 5.59 -22.73 -19.54
N GLU A 140 5.22 -23.10 -20.77
CA GLU A 140 5.93 -22.67 -21.98
C GLU A 140 5.78 -21.16 -22.23
N GLY A 141 6.84 -20.59 -22.83
CA GLY A 141 6.85 -19.21 -23.28
C GLY A 141 6.15 -19.03 -24.64
N LYS A 142 6.35 -17.87 -25.25
CA LYS A 142 5.82 -17.59 -26.60
C LYS A 142 6.59 -18.33 -27.69
N GLU A 143 7.88 -18.52 -27.50
CA GLU A 143 8.74 -19.28 -28.42
C GLU A 143 8.91 -20.73 -27.92
N PRO A 144 9.09 -21.70 -28.83
CA PRO A 144 9.01 -23.13 -28.48
C PRO A 144 10.01 -23.62 -27.45
N SER A 145 11.18 -22.94 -27.31
CA SER A 145 12.19 -23.31 -26.32
C SER A 145 12.05 -22.60 -24.97
N GLN A 146 11.23 -21.54 -24.89
CA GLN A 146 11.15 -20.72 -23.72
C GLN A 146 10.32 -21.35 -22.60
N GLY A 147 10.81 -21.20 -21.36
CA GLY A 147 10.05 -21.47 -20.14
C GLY A 147 9.67 -20.18 -19.42
N ILE A 148 8.53 -20.15 -18.74
CA ILE A 148 8.08 -19.04 -17.92
C ILE A 148 8.01 -19.47 -16.47
N GLY A 149 8.65 -18.70 -15.61
CA GLY A 149 8.52 -18.75 -14.17
C GLY A 149 8.16 -17.39 -13.58
N TYR A 150 7.95 -17.36 -12.26
CA TYR A 150 7.66 -16.13 -11.53
C TYR A 150 8.54 -16.06 -10.30
N LEU A 151 9.06 -14.88 -10.01
CA LEU A 151 9.73 -14.60 -8.76
C LEU A 151 8.71 -14.53 -7.61
N GLU A 152 9.18 -14.52 -6.39
CA GLU A 152 8.32 -14.42 -5.19
C GLU A 152 7.42 -13.16 -5.19
N ASP A 153 7.90 -12.07 -5.79
CA ASP A 153 7.16 -10.81 -5.93
C ASP A 153 6.14 -10.81 -7.09
N GLY A 154 6.02 -11.94 -7.82
CA GLY A 154 5.13 -12.09 -8.97
C GLY A 154 5.71 -11.61 -10.30
N THR A 155 6.95 -11.16 -10.33
CA THR A 155 7.62 -10.75 -11.59
C THR A 155 7.79 -11.96 -12.51
N MET A 156 7.31 -11.84 -13.74
CA MET A 156 7.43 -12.88 -14.75
C MET A 156 8.85 -12.90 -15.33
N VAL A 157 9.46 -14.08 -15.34
CA VAL A 157 10.77 -14.32 -15.93
C VAL A 157 10.63 -15.28 -17.12
N VAL A 158 11.18 -14.91 -18.23
CA VAL A 158 11.27 -15.77 -19.43
C VAL A 158 12.68 -16.35 -19.48
N VAL A 159 12.76 -17.68 -19.53
CA VAL A 159 14.03 -18.42 -19.55
C VAL A 159 14.20 -19.07 -20.92
N GLU A 160 15.25 -18.68 -21.60
CA GLU A 160 15.63 -19.34 -22.86
C GLU A 160 15.98 -20.81 -22.60
N ASP A 161 15.58 -21.70 -23.49
CA ASP A 161 15.69 -23.15 -23.37
C ASP A 161 15.04 -23.77 -22.13
N GLY A 162 14.19 -23.00 -21.45
CA GLY A 162 13.53 -23.38 -20.20
C GLY A 162 12.35 -24.34 -20.36
N SER A 163 11.85 -24.57 -21.59
CA SER A 163 10.65 -25.41 -21.82
C SER A 163 10.83 -26.86 -21.37
N SER A 164 12.07 -27.39 -21.44
CA SER A 164 12.40 -28.76 -21.00
C SER A 164 12.39 -28.95 -19.49
N TYR A 165 12.29 -27.87 -18.72
CA TYR A 165 12.31 -27.86 -17.25
C TYR A 165 10.96 -27.53 -16.63
N ILE A 166 9.86 -27.57 -17.39
CA ILE A 166 8.52 -27.28 -16.87
C ILE A 166 8.19 -28.20 -15.69
N GLY A 167 7.75 -27.59 -14.59
CA GLY A 167 7.45 -28.26 -13.31
C GLY A 167 8.66 -28.42 -12.37
N GLY A 168 9.88 -28.18 -12.86
CA GLY A 168 11.12 -28.23 -12.10
C GLY A 168 11.59 -26.86 -11.62
N GLU A 169 12.55 -26.87 -10.71
CA GLU A 169 13.31 -25.69 -10.28
C GLU A 169 14.62 -25.62 -11.07
N LEU A 170 14.96 -24.45 -11.51
CA LEU A 170 16.16 -24.18 -12.33
C LEU A 170 16.87 -22.95 -11.80
N ARG A 171 18.19 -23.01 -11.68
CA ARG A 171 19.01 -21.84 -11.43
C ARG A 171 19.38 -21.20 -12.77
N VAL A 172 18.98 -19.98 -12.95
CA VAL A 172 19.19 -19.18 -14.17
C VAL A 172 20.07 -17.97 -13.86
N VAL A 173 20.71 -17.41 -14.90
CA VAL A 173 21.55 -16.22 -14.82
C VAL A 173 21.09 -15.18 -15.82
#